data_2fefa075873f962274cbc7b41e5ae160
#
_entry.id   2fefa075873f962274cbc7b41e5ae160
#
_cell.length_a   1.000
_cell.length_b   1.000
_cell.length_c   1.000
_cell.angle_alpha   90.00
_cell.angle_beta   90.00
_cell.angle_gamma   90.00
#
_symmetry.space_group_name_H-M   'P 1'
#
loop_
_entity.id
_entity.type
_entity.pdbx_description
1 polymer ?
#
loop_
_entity_poly.entity_id
_entity_poly.type
_entity_poly.pdbx_seq_one_letter_code
_entity_poly.pdbx_strand_id
1 'polypeptide(L)'
;MLYDRLKALYEHARLEHYRKLFGRIREKDGSLSATEAYSADVIYLLENPTVSTFAEVLGISQPNATYKINNLAAKGYVTRTYSDTDRRECRVSVANKFYSYYDTDYPFLAGAVEQLGEKYSPEELALCERILADLTTAMQ
;
A
#
# COMPACT_ATOMS: atom_id res chain seq x y z
N MET A 1 -19.28 3.97 -20.13
CA MET A 1 -20.01 3.19 -19.10
C MET A 1 -19.28 3.27 -17.77
N LEU A 2 -19.89 2.83 -16.67
CA LEU A 2 -19.29 2.92 -15.33
C LEU A 2 -17.97 2.15 -15.23
N TYR A 3 -17.93 0.92 -15.75
CA TYR A 3 -16.70 0.11 -15.80
C TYR A 3 -15.53 0.84 -16.46
N ASP A 4 -15.76 1.49 -17.60
CA ASP A 4 -14.68 2.19 -18.33
C ASP A 4 -14.15 3.39 -17.52
N ARG A 5 -15.02 4.05 -16.76
CA ARG A 5 -14.61 5.15 -15.88
C ARG A 5 -13.79 4.67 -14.68
N LEU A 6 -14.22 3.59 -14.06
CA LEU A 6 -13.46 2.97 -12.96
C LEU A 6 -12.12 2.43 -13.44
N LYS A 7 -12.09 1.79 -14.61
CA LYS A 7 -10.85 1.33 -15.23
C LYS A 7 -9.89 2.49 -15.48
N ALA A 8 -10.36 3.59 -16.08
CA ALA A 8 -9.54 4.77 -16.33
C ALA A 8 -9.01 5.39 -15.03
N LEU A 9 -9.85 5.49 -14.00
CA LEU A 9 -9.45 5.97 -12.66
C LEU A 9 -8.33 5.09 -12.08
N TYR A 10 -8.51 3.77 -12.09
CA TYR A 10 -7.52 2.82 -11.61
C TYR A 10 -6.19 2.91 -12.39
N GLU A 11 -6.25 2.99 -13.72
CA GLU A 11 -5.05 3.10 -14.56
C GLU A 11 -4.30 4.41 -14.30
N HIS A 12 -5.03 5.52 -14.09
CA HIS A 12 -4.41 6.79 -13.74
C HIS A 12 -3.75 6.74 -12.36
N ALA A 13 -4.44 6.23 -11.33
CA ALA A 13 -3.90 6.07 -9.99
C ALA A 13 -2.66 5.15 -9.99
N ARG A 14 -2.69 4.08 -10.77
CA ARG A 14 -1.56 3.16 -10.95
C ARG A 14 -0.35 3.86 -11.59
N LEU A 15 -0.57 4.70 -12.59
CA LEU A 15 0.51 5.47 -13.22
C LEU A 15 1.15 6.45 -12.23
N GLU A 16 0.35 7.16 -11.44
CA GLU A 16 0.87 8.06 -10.39
C GLU A 16 1.64 7.30 -9.31
N HIS A 17 1.19 6.10 -8.94
CA HIS A 17 1.91 5.21 -8.04
C HIS A 17 3.30 4.87 -8.59
N TYR A 18 3.41 4.46 -9.85
CA TYR A 18 4.69 4.15 -10.46
C TYR A 18 5.61 5.36 -10.60
N ARG A 19 5.08 6.54 -10.92
CA ARG A 19 5.88 7.79 -10.95
C ARG A 19 6.52 8.07 -9.61
N LYS A 20 5.76 7.96 -8.52
CA LYS A 20 6.26 8.12 -7.15
C LYS A 20 7.33 7.08 -6.82
N LEU A 21 7.06 5.83 -7.14
CA LEU A 21 7.95 4.72 -6.83
C LEU A 21 9.29 4.86 -7.56
N PHE A 22 9.28 5.10 -8.86
CA PHE A 22 10.50 5.29 -9.67
C PHE A 22 11.29 6.54 -9.27
N GLY A 23 10.61 7.60 -8.85
CA GLY A 23 11.28 8.80 -8.34
C GLY A 23 12.07 8.58 -7.05
N ARG A 24 11.79 7.50 -6.32
CA ARG A 24 12.38 7.18 -5.02
C ARG A 24 13.34 5.99 -5.06
N ILE A 25 13.17 5.07 -5.99
CA ILE A 25 14.15 4.01 -6.27
C ILE A 25 15.35 4.68 -6.96
N ARG A 26 16.16 5.35 -6.17
CA ARG A 26 17.45 5.85 -6.64
C ARG A 26 18.53 4.89 -6.19
N GLU A 27 19.44 4.56 -7.09
CA GLU A 27 20.63 3.75 -6.85
C GLU A 27 21.56 4.43 -5.83
N LYS A 28 21.19 4.38 -4.56
CA LYS A 28 22.06 4.78 -3.44
C LYS A 28 22.29 3.58 -2.56
N ASP A 29 23.48 3.46 -2.03
CA ASP A 29 23.82 2.45 -1.02
C ASP A 29 22.79 2.49 0.12
N GLY A 30 22.20 1.33 0.43
CA GLY A 30 21.13 1.19 1.44
C GLY A 30 19.73 1.57 0.98
N SER A 31 19.51 1.91 -0.29
CA SER A 31 18.18 2.09 -0.86
C SER A 31 17.51 0.75 -1.14
N LEU A 32 16.16 0.78 -1.26
CA LEU A 32 15.39 -0.39 -1.63
C LEU A 32 15.52 -0.68 -3.13
N SER A 33 15.64 -1.97 -3.48
CA SER A 33 15.38 -2.42 -4.83
C SER A 33 13.88 -2.30 -5.16
N ALA A 34 13.53 -2.40 -6.44
CA ALA A 34 12.11 -2.37 -6.85
C ALA A 34 11.29 -3.44 -6.14
N THR A 35 11.80 -4.67 -6.05
CA THR A 35 11.11 -5.78 -5.38
C THR A 35 10.96 -5.56 -3.88
N GLU A 36 11.97 -5.01 -3.23
CA GLU A 36 11.90 -4.63 -1.81
C GLU A 36 10.88 -3.50 -1.58
N ALA A 37 10.86 -2.50 -2.45
CA ALA A 37 9.88 -1.41 -2.39
C ALA A 37 8.45 -1.93 -2.52
N TYR A 38 8.17 -2.82 -3.47
CA TYR A 38 6.85 -3.46 -3.61
C TYR A 38 6.49 -4.28 -2.38
N SER A 39 7.45 -5.03 -1.83
CA SER A 39 7.22 -5.86 -0.63
C SER A 39 6.88 -4.99 0.59
N ALA A 40 7.57 -3.89 0.79
CA ALA A 40 7.29 -2.95 1.88
C ALA A 40 5.91 -2.30 1.72
N ASP A 41 5.53 -1.92 0.50
CA ASP A 41 4.22 -1.34 0.21
C ASP A 41 3.09 -2.34 0.45
N VAL A 42 3.25 -3.60 0.07
CA VAL A 42 2.29 -4.67 0.38
C VAL A 42 2.12 -4.85 1.89
N ILE A 43 3.20 -4.84 2.66
CA ILE A 43 3.14 -4.92 4.13
C ILE A 43 2.36 -3.74 4.70
N TYR A 44 2.59 -2.53 4.20
CA TYR A 44 1.85 -1.33 4.60
C TYR A 44 0.34 -1.48 4.32
N LEU A 45 -0.02 -1.89 3.10
CA LEU A 45 -1.41 -2.04 2.67
C LEU A 45 -2.16 -3.16 3.40
N LEU A 46 -1.48 -4.20 3.86
CA LEU A 46 -2.05 -5.30 4.63
C LEU A 46 -2.21 -4.99 6.13
N GLU A 47 -1.74 -3.83 6.60
CA GLU A 47 -1.91 -3.39 7.98
C GLU A 47 -1.42 -4.43 9.02
N ASN A 48 -0.13 -4.59 9.13
CA ASN A 48 0.52 -5.53 10.05
C ASN A 48 0.22 -7.02 9.79
N PRO A 49 0.49 -7.54 8.58
CA PRO A 49 0.21 -8.91 8.24
C PRO A 49 1.07 -9.90 9.02
N THR A 50 0.59 -11.13 9.13
CA THR A 50 1.46 -12.26 9.47
C THR A 50 2.38 -12.59 8.30
N VAL A 51 3.47 -13.31 8.55
CA VAL A 51 4.36 -13.80 7.48
C VAL A 51 3.59 -14.70 6.50
N SER A 52 2.68 -15.52 7.02
CA SER A 52 1.80 -16.38 6.19
C SER A 52 0.92 -15.58 5.25
N THR A 53 0.22 -14.55 5.76
CA THR A 53 -0.64 -13.69 4.93
C THR A 53 0.18 -12.96 3.86
N PHE A 54 1.34 -12.44 4.22
CA PHE A 54 2.25 -11.79 3.28
C PHE A 54 2.71 -12.76 2.17
N ALA A 55 3.09 -13.99 2.53
CA ALA A 55 3.49 -15.03 1.58
C ALA A 55 2.32 -15.39 0.63
N GLU A 56 1.12 -15.55 1.18
CA GLU A 56 -0.08 -15.90 0.41
C GLU A 56 -0.43 -14.81 -0.61
N VAL A 57 -0.46 -13.54 -0.18
CA VAL A 57 -0.76 -12.40 -1.07
C VAL A 57 0.24 -12.29 -2.21
N LEU A 58 1.52 -12.52 -1.96
CA LEU A 58 2.56 -12.50 -2.99
C LEU A 58 2.64 -13.79 -3.83
N GLY A 59 1.95 -14.86 -3.41
CA GLY A 59 2.04 -16.17 -4.06
C GLY A 59 3.44 -16.80 -3.98
N ILE A 60 4.13 -16.62 -2.86
CA ILE A 60 5.50 -17.12 -2.60
C ILE A 60 5.53 -18.07 -1.42
N SER A 61 6.60 -18.86 -1.32
CA SER A 61 6.81 -19.74 -0.18
C SER A 61 7.09 -18.99 1.12
N GLN A 62 6.81 -19.61 2.26
CA GLN A 62 7.13 -19.09 3.59
C GLN A 62 8.63 -18.75 3.75
N PRO A 63 9.58 -19.59 3.35
CA PRO A 63 11.00 -19.24 3.39
C PRO A 63 11.35 -18.02 2.55
N ASN A 64 10.78 -17.88 1.36
CA ASN A 64 11.01 -16.73 0.51
C ASN A 64 10.43 -15.45 1.11
N ALA A 65 9.22 -15.52 1.68
CA ALA A 65 8.62 -14.41 2.43
C ALA A 65 9.50 -13.98 3.60
N THR A 66 9.97 -14.93 4.39
CA THR A 66 10.88 -14.69 5.52
C THR A 66 12.18 -14.02 5.06
N TYR A 67 12.75 -14.46 3.96
CA TYR A 67 13.95 -13.86 3.38
C TYR A 67 13.72 -12.39 2.99
N LYS A 68 12.62 -12.09 2.31
CA LYS A 68 12.25 -10.72 1.92
C LYS A 68 12.05 -9.82 3.15
N ILE A 69 11.35 -10.31 4.16
CA ILE A 69 11.12 -9.58 5.42
C ILE A 69 12.44 -9.34 6.15
N ASN A 70 13.33 -10.33 6.20
CA ASN A 70 14.65 -10.17 6.82
C ASN A 70 15.47 -9.05 6.15
N ASN A 71 15.46 -9.00 4.83
CA ASN A 71 16.18 -7.96 4.09
C ASN A 71 15.61 -6.56 4.39
N LEU A 72 14.28 -6.42 4.43
CA LEU A 72 13.63 -5.17 4.79
C LEU A 72 13.89 -4.76 6.24
N ALA A 73 13.89 -5.71 7.16
CA ALA A 73 14.21 -5.48 8.58
C ALA A 73 15.67 -5.07 8.76
N ALA A 74 16.60 -5.72 8.08
CA ALA A 74 18.01 -5.37 8.10
C ALA A 74 18.27 -3.93 7.60
N LYS A 75 17.49 -3.46 6.64
CA LYS A 75 17.53 -2.08 6.14
C LYS A 75 16.72 -1.08 6.99
N GLY A 76 16.00 -1.55 8.02
CA GLY A 76 15.24 -0.73 8.95
C GLY A 76 13.85 -0.29 8.48
N TYR A 77 13.31 -0.88 7.40
CA TYR A 77 12.00 -0.52 6.84
C TYR A 77 10.82 -1.22 7.49
N VAL A 78 11.05 -2.37 8.10
CA VAL A 78 10.02 -3.12 8.82
C VAL A 78 10.53 -3.60 10.16
N THR A 79 9.59 -3.87 11.06
CA THR A 79 9.84 -4.49 12.37
C THR A 79 8.98 -5.74 12.52
N ARG A 80 9.43 -6.66 13.36
CA ARG A 80 8.68 -7.86 13.73
C ARG A 80 8.14 -7.74 15.12
N THR A 81 6.89 -8.15 15.29
CA THR A 81 6.23 -8.26 16.58
C THR A 81 5.71 -9.67 16.77
N TYR A 82 6.04 -10.29 17.88
CA TYR A 82 5.57 -11.62 18.24
C TYR A 82 4.38 -11.49 19.20
N SER A 83 3.39 -12.38 19.05
CA SER A 83 2.26 -12.43 19.96
C SER A 83 2.70 -12.89 21.36
N ASP A 84 2.19 -12.25 22.42
CA ASP A 84 2.43 -12.65 23.81
C ASP A 84 1.81 -14.03 24.13
N THR A 85 0.77 -14.42 23.41
CA THR A 85 0.01 -15.66 23.61
C THR A 85 0.46 -16.80 22.71
N ASP A 86 0.97 -16.50 21.52
CA ASP A 86 1.52 -17.47 20.57
C ASP A 86 2.81 -16.93 19.93
N ARG A 87 3.95 -17.41 20.42
CA ARG A 87 5.27 -17.05 19.87
C ARG A 87 5.50 -17.49 18.41
N ARG A 88 4.60 -18.31 17.87
CA ARG A 88 4.65 -18.74 16.46
C ARG A 88 4.04 -17.72 15.53
N GLU A 89 3.17 -16.84 16.05
CA GLU A 89 2.59 -15.77 15.28
C GLU A 89 3.53 -14.57 15.28
N CYS A 90 4.16 -14.34 14.12
CA CYS A 90 4.98 -13.17 13.87
C CYS A 90 4.22 -12.22 12.93
N ARG A 91 3.98 -11.01 13.40
CA ARG A 91 3.43 -9.92 12.59
C ARG A 91 4.53 -8.98 12.15
N VAL A 92 4.35 -8.43 10.95
CA VAL A 92 5.31 -7.52 10.33
C VAL A 92 4.66 -6.16 10.17
N SER A 93 5.33 -5.13 10.63
CA SER A 93 4.87 -3.75 10.55
C SER A 93 5.90 -2.88 9.85
N VAL A 94 5.45 -1.84 9.13
CA VAL A 94 6.38 -0.84 8.60
C VAL A 94 6.95 0.00 9.73
N ALA A 95 8.24 0.33 9.64
CA ALA A 95 8.95 1.18 10.58
C ALA A 95 8.90 2.65 10.14
N ASN A 96 9.33 3.57 11.01
CA ASN A 96 9.35 5.00 10.71
C ASN A 96 10.15 5.34 9.45
N LYS A 97 11.21 4.60 9.15
CA LYS A 97 12.01 4.77 7.93
C LYS A 97 11.18 4.56 6.66
N PHE A 98 10.15 3.70 6.68
CA PHE A 98 9.22 3.52 5.58
C PHE A 98 8.53 4.85 5.23
N TYR A 99 8.00 5.57 6.21
CA TYR A 99 7.29 6.84 6.00
C TYR A 99 8.18 7.97 5.50
N SER A 100 9.47 7.94 5.79
CA SER A 100 10.44 8.89 5.21
C SER A 100 10.76 8.58 3.74
N TYR A 101 10.57 7.33 3.32
CA TYR A 101 10.79 6.85 1.96
C TYR A 101 9.51 6.83 1.12
N TYR A 102 8.38 6.47 1.73
CA TYR A 102 7.04 6.42 1.15
C TYR A 102 6.21 7.57 1.69
N ASP A 103 5.70 8.37 0.78
CA ASP A 103 4.65 9.33 1.08
C ASP A 103 3.31 8.60 1.01
N THR A 104 2.66 8.46 2.15
CA THR A 104 1.35 7.81 2.25
C THR A 104 0.21 8.78 1.92
N ASP A 105 0.53 10.06 1.78
CA ASP A 105 -0.41 11.05 1.28
C ASP A 105 -0.50 10.99 -0.25
N TYR A 106 -1.67 11.22 -0.76
CA TYR A 106 -1.96 11.26 -2.19
C TYR A 106 -2.47 12.64 -2.60
N PRO A 107 -1.57 13.62 -2.76
CA PRO A 107 -1.97 15.00 -3.07
C PRO A 107 -2.85 15.12 -4.31
N PHE A 108 -2.66 14.24 -5.30
CA PHE A 108 -3.48 14.22 -6.50
C PHE A 108 -4.94 13.84 -6.21
N LEU A 109 -5.18 12.95 -5.22
CA LEU A 109 -6.54 12.62 -4.78
C LEU A 109 -7.16 13.77 -3.99
N ALA A 110 -6.39 14.38 -3.09
CA ALA A 110 -6.87 15.52 -2.31
C ALA A 110 -7.29 16.67 -3.24
N GLY A 111 -6.46 17.04 -4.21
CA GLY A 111 -6.78 18.07 -5.19
C GLY A 111 -8.00 17.72 -6.07
N ALA A 112 -8.17 16.44 -6.42
CA ALA A 112 -9.35 16.00 -7.16
C ALA A 112 -10.63 16.11 -6.31
N VAL A 113 -10.57 15.78 -5.01
CA VAL A 113 -11.70 15.90 -4.08
C VAL A 113 -12.10 17.36 -3.89
N GLU A 114 -11.13 18.27 -3.76
CA GLU A 114 -11.43 19.72 -3.70
C GLU A 114 -12.19 20.21 -4.94
N GLN A 115 -11.73 19.84 -6.13
CA GLN A 115 -12.41 20.18 -7.38
C GLN A 115 -13.84 19.59 -7.48
N LEU A 116 -14.04 18.38 -6.95
CA LEU A 116 -15.39 17.79 -6.87
C LEU A 116 -16.26 18.58 -5.91
N GLY A 117 -15.72 19.06 -4.78
CA GLY A 117 -16.43 19.90 -3.82
C GLY A 117 -16.91 21.25 -4.38
N GLU A 118 -16.19 21.80 -5.37
CA GLU A 118 -16.61 23.02 -6.07
C GLU A 118 -17.72 22.77 -7.11
N LYS A 119 -17.87 21.53 -7.58
CA LYS A 119 -18.73 21.19 -8.72
C LYS A 119 -20.03 20.49 -8.32
N TYR A 120 -20.04 19.77 -7.23
CA TYR A 120 -21.15 18.93 -6.80
C TYR A 120 -21.66 19.32 -5.42
N SER A 121 -22.96 19.09 -5.18
CA SER A 121 -23.58 19.36 -3.87
C SER A 121 -23.09 18.39 -2.80
N PRO A 122 -23.23 18.75 -1.50
CA PRO A 122 -22.90 17.83 -0.41
C PRO A 122 -23.65 16.49 -0.47
N GLU A 123 -24.91 16.50 -0.92
CA GLU A 123 -25.74 15.30 -1.08
C GLU A 123 -25.23 14.38 -2.19
N GLU A 124 -24.79 14.95 -3.31
CA GLU A 124 -24.19 14.20 -4.42
C GLU A 124 -22.85 13.60 -4.01
N LEU A 125 -22.03 14.34 -3.26
CA LEU A 125 -20.77 13.84 -2.72
C LEU A 125 -20.99 12.72 -1.70
N ALA A 126 -21.97 12.86 -0.82
CA ALA A 126 -22.34 11.80 0.14
C ALA A 126 -22.84 10.52 -0.56
N LEU A 127 -23.55 10.66 -1.69
CA LEU A 127 -23.94 9.52 -2.52
C LEU A 127 -22.73 8.85 -3.15
N CYS A 128 -21.80 9.66 -3.69
CA CYS A 128 -20.55 9.16 -4.27
C CYS A 128 -19.72 8.38 -3.23
N GLU A 129 -19.57 8.91 -2.02
CA GLU A 129 -18.88 8.26 -0.91
C GLU A 129 -19.47 6.88 -0.59
N ARG A 130 -20.79 6.78 -0.50
CA ARG A 130 -21.46 5.49 -0.27
C ARG A 130 -21.21 4.49 -1.39
N ILE A 131 -21.31 4.93 -2.64
CA ILE A 131 -21.06 4.08 -3.81
C ILE A 131 -19.61 3.58 -3.82
N LEU A 132 -18.64 4.42 -3.48
CA LEU A 132 -17.24 4.04 -3.38
C LEU A 132 -16.99 3.04 -2.23
N ALA A 133 -17.66 3.22 -1.09
CA ALA A 133 -17.58 2.28 0.03
C ALA A 133 -18.13 0.90 -0.36
N ASP A 134 -19.30 0.86 -0.99
CA ASP A 134 -19.91 -0.38 -1.48
C ASP A 134 -19.04 -1.06 -2.54
N LEU A 135 -18.46 -0.28 -3.44
CA LEU A 135 -17.53 -0.79 -4.45
C LEU A 135 -16.28 -1.42 -3.81
N THR A 136 -15.70 -0.75 -2.83
CA THR A 136 -14.53 -1.26 -2.10
C THR A 136 -14.85 -2.59 -1.41
N THR A 137 -16.02 -2.68 -0.80
CA THR A 137 -16.49 -3.92 -0.16
C THR A 137 -16.69 -5.04 -1.19
N ALA A 138 -17.25 -4.73 -2.35
CA ALA A 138 -17.50 -5.71 -3.42
C ALA A 138 -16.21 -6.25 -4.07
N MET A 139 -15.08 -5.57 -3.88
CA MET A 139 -13.77 -5.98 -4.40
C MET A 139 -12.97 -6.87 -3.43
N GLN A 140 -13.43 -7.03 -2.18
CA GLN A 140 -12.82 -7.90 -1.16
C GLN A 140 -13.27 -9.36 -1.30
#